data_0f51858f1a2bf07048a30533fe9fa9c7
#
_entry.id   0f51858f1a2bf07048a30533fe9fa9c7
#
_cell.length_a   1.000
_cell.length_b   1.000
_cell.length_c   1.000
_cell.angle_alpha   90.00
_cell.angle_beta   90.00
_cell.angle_gamma   90.00
#
_symmetry.space_group_name_H-M   'P 1'
#
loop_
_entity.id
_entity.type
_entity.pdbx_description
1 polymer ?
#
loop_
_entity_poly.entity_id
_entity_poly.type
_entity_poly.pdbx_seq_one_letter_code
_entity_poly.pdbx_strand_id
1 'polypeptide(L)'
;MSVKLLSWMTFLPATMTDHEMTPLSAARPRAYEADYYGWLEDQIALLRAGRLSDIDAQNVAEEIKDVGSREYDKLENALTALIYNLLKWDLFEDRRSTSAVLSIDAHREQVERLLERSPSLAADSAEALAEAYVYATYDVMRDSDLPRSAFSPECPYDWETVRTREITFNLVTSPSGTSSL
;
A
#
# COMPACT_ATOMS: atom_id res chain seq x y z
N MET A 1 37.83 23.72 -51.88
CA MET A 1 37.90 22.99 -50.59
C MET A 1 36.48 22.86 -50.07
N SER A 2 35.87 21.68 -50.29
CA SER A 2 34.46 21.41 -49.92
C SER A 2 34.39 20.77 -48.55
N VAL A 3 33.68 21.40 -47.65
CA VAL A 3 33.39 20.86 -46.30
C VAL A 3 32.08 20.11 -46.37
N LYS A 4 32.13 18.79 -46.18
CA LYS A 4 30.96 17.91 -46.09
C LYS A 4 30.27 18.13 -44.72
N LEU A 5 29.05 18.62 -44.74
CA LEU A 5 28.15 18.58 -43.62
C LEU A 5 27.62 17.16 -43.41
N LEU A 6 28.03 16.52 -42.31
CA LEU A 6 27.51 15.25 -41.83
C LEU A 6 26.13 15.48 -41.17
N SER A 7 25.13 14.93 -41.83
CA SER A 7 23.75 14.86 -41.34
C SER A 7 23.67 13.89 -40.16
N TRP A 8 23.37 14.41 -38.98
CA TRP A 8 22.96 13.60 -37.84
C TRP A 8 21.47 13.27 -37.96
N MET A 9 21.19 12.14 -38.56
CA MET A 9 19.84 11.57 -38.49
C MET A 9 19.55 11.14 -37.05
N THR A 10 18.70 11.91 -36.43
CA THR A 10 18.07 11.65 -35.12
C THR A 10 17.34 10.32 -35.16
N PHE A 11 17.84 9.37 -34.39
CA PHE A 11 17.13 8.13 -34.12
C PHE A 11 16.00 8.45 -33.14
N LEU A 12 14.80 8.62 -33.65
CA LEU A 12 13.58 8.64 -32.81
C LEU A 12 13.33 7.19 -32.34
N PRO A 13 13.18 6.96 -31.03
CA PRO A 13 12.71 5.66 -30.55
C PRO A 13 11.30 5.43 -31.06
N ALA A 14 11.07 4.22 -31.55
CA ALA A 14 9.78 3.75 -32.04
C ALA A 14 8.68 4.06 -31.01
N THR A 15 7.67 4.77 -31.49
CA THR A 15 6.41 5.03 -30.83
C THR A 15 5.87 3.73 -30.24
N MET A 16 5.52 3.80 -28.94
CA MET A 16 4.63 2.83 -28.32
C MET A 16 3.48 2.56 -29.28
N THR A 17 3.34 1.32 -29.67
CA THR A 17 2.21 0.87 -30.48
C THR A 17 0.94 1.23 -29.73
N ASP A 18 0.23 2.24 -30.25
CA ASP A 18 -1.19 2.42 -29.94
C ASP A 18 -1.83 1.06 -30.20
N HIS A 19 -2.33 0.48 -29.11
CA HIS A 19 -3.16 -0.72 -29.22
C HIS A 19 -4.32 -0.29 -30.08
N GLU A 20 -4.37 -0.81 -31.31
CA GLU A 20 -5.30 -0.45 -32.37
C GLU A 20 -6.72 -0.58 -31.82
N MET A 21 -7.30 0.57 -31.46
CA MET A 21 -8.68 0.65 -30.98
C MET A 21 -9.59 0.15 -32.09
N THR A 22 -10.03 -1.09 -31.98
CA THR A 22 -11.09 -1.60 -32.84
C THR A 22 -12.27 -0.62 -32.75
N PRO A 23 -12.78 -0.06 -33.88
CA PRO A 23 -13.89 0.88 -33.82
C PRO A 23 -15.07 0.21 -33.13
N LEU A 24 -15.67 0.91 -32.17
CA LEU A 24 -16.81 0.44 -31.41
C LEU A 24 -17.90 0.07 -32.43
N SER A 25 -18.01 -1.21 -32.74
CA SER A 25 -19.07 -1.75 -33.61
C SER A 25 -20.40 -1.34 -32.99
N ALA A 26 -21.44 -1.12 -33.81
CA ALA A 26 -22.82 -0.92 -33.38
C ALA A 26 -23.37 -2.16 -32.61
N ALA A 27 -22.52 -3.10 -32.28
CA ALA A 27 -22.80 -4.26 -31.45
C ALA A 27 -23.18 -3.80 -30.03
N ARG A 28 -24.16 -4.46 -29.47
CA ARG A 28 -24.60 -4.24 -28.09
C ARG A 28 -23.41 -4.52 -27.16
N PRO A 29 -23.13 -3.66 -26.15
CA PRO A 29 -22.05 -3.91 -25.18
C PRO A 29 -22.15 -5.30 -24.57
N ARG A 30 -21.00 -5.93 -24.34
CA ARG A 30 -20.94 -7.24 -23.70
C ARG A 30 -21.53 -7.17 -22.29
N ALA A 31 -22.16 -8.25 -21.85
CA ALA A 31 -22.76 -8.29 -20.53
C ALA A 31 -21.68 -8.53 -19.47
N TYR A 32 -21.75 -7.83 -18.34
CA TYR A 32 -20.82 -7.91 -17.20
C TYR A 32 -20.56 -9.36 -16.77
N GLU A 33 -21.63 -10.15 -16.57
CA GLU A 33 -21.55 -11.55 -16.11
C GLU A 33 -21.03 -12.54 -17.17
N ALA A 34 -21.11 -12.19 -18.45
CA ALA A 34 -20.76 -13.10 -19.52
C ALA A 34 -19.31 -12.99 -20.00
N ASP A 35 -18.78 -11.77 -20.02
CA ASP A 35 -17.40 -11.47 -20.43
C ASP A 35 -16.94 -10.20 -19.71
N TYR A 36 -16.48 -10.37 -18.46
CA TYR A 36 -16.07 -9.27 -17.61
C TYR A 36 -14.98 -8.39 -18.24
N TYR A 37 -13.91 -9.01 -18.79
CA TYR A 37 -12.83 -8.24 -19.41
C TYR A 37 -13.31 -7.47 -20.62
N GLY A 38 -14.07 -8.11 -21.47
CA GLY A 38 -14.62 -7.48 -22.64
C GLY A 38 -15.64 -6.39 -22.30
N TRP A 39 -16.42 -6.57 -21.26
CA TRP A 39 -17.31 -5.53 -20.74
C TRP A 39 -16.50 -4.31 -20.25
N LEU A 40 -15.40 -4.50 -19.51
CA LEU A 40 -14.52 -3.38 -19.09
C LEU A 40 -14.00 -2.59 -20.29
N GLU A 41 -13.52 -3.26 -21.34
CA GLU A 41 -13.05 -2.60 -22.57
C GLU A 41 -14.17 -1.80 -23.24
N ASP A 42 -15.39 -2.34 -23.30
CA ASP A 42 -16.56 -1.64 -23.83
C ASP A 42 -16.91 -0.40 -22.99
N GLN A 43 -16.92 -0.51 -21.64
CA GLN A 43 -17.18 0.64 -20.76
C GLN A 43 -16.10 1.73 -20.90
N ILE A 44 -14.84 1.36 -20.97
CA ILE A 44 -13.73 2.29 -21.22
C ILE A 44 -13.90 3.02 -22.56
N ALA A 45 -14.27 2.30 -23.61
CA ALA A 45 -14.50 2.88 -24.92
C ALA A 45 -15.71 3.86 -24.93
N LEU A 46 -16.79 3.51 -24.23
CA LEU A 46 -17.97 4.37 -24.07
C LEU A 46 -17.63 5.65 -23.30
N LEU A 47 -16.87 5.54 -22.20
CA LEU A 47 -16.40 6.69 -21.42
C LEU A 47 -15.54 7.63 -22.25
N ARG A 48 -14.56 7.08 -22.99
CA ARG A 48 -13.68 7.88 -23.88
C ARG A 48 -14.42 8.56 -25.02
N ALA A 49 -15.48 7.92 -25.52
CA ALA A 49 -16.34 8.49 -26.56
C ALA A 49 -17.38 9.50 -26.04
N GLY A 50 -17.47 9.71 -24.72
CA GLY A 50 -18.49 10.56 -24.10
C GLY A 50 -19.92 10.02 -24.20
N ARG A 51 -20.08 8.73 -24.50
CA ARG A 51 -21.38 8.06 -24.64
C ARG A 51 -21.94 7.63 -23.29
N LEU A 52 -22.20 8.61 -22.41
CA LEU A 52 -22.55 8.38 -21.01
C LEU A 52 -23.91 7.68 -20.83
N SER A 53 -24.83 7.84 -21.76
CA SER A 53 -26.16 7.16 -21.73
C SER A 53 -26.06 5.65 -21.95
N ASP A 54 -24.98 5.19 -22.54
CA ASP A 54 -24.79 3.80 -22.93
C ASP A 54 -23.92 3.01 -21.92
N ILE A 55 -23.41 3.70 -20.89
CA ILE A 55 -22.60 3.12 -19.83
C ILE A 55 -23.48 2.29 -18.87
N ASP A 56 -22.97 1.14 -18.50
CA ASP A 56 -23.48 0.36 -17.36
C ASP A 56 -23.03 1.01 -16.04
N ALA A 57 -23.70 2.11 -15.69
CA ALA A 57 -23.30 2.96 -14.57
C ALA A 57 -23.31 2.22 -13.23
N GLN A 58 -24.17 1.22 -13.04
CA GLN A 58 -24.27 0.45 -11.81
C GLN A 58 -23.02 -0.41 -11.61
N ASN A 59 -22.68 -1.26 -12.57
CA ASN A 59 -21.51 -2.12 -12.47
C ASN A 59 -20.20 -1.31 -12.47
N VAL A 60 -20.11 -0.23 -13.28
CA VAL A 60 -18.95 0.68 -13.25
C VAL A 60 -18.76 1.31 -11.88
N ALA A 61 -19.83 1.72 -11.19
CA ALA A 61 -19.76 2.29 -9.86
C ALA A 61 -19.26 1.26 -8.82
N GLU A 62 -19.70 0.00 -8.91
CA GLU A 62 -19.20 -1.07 -8.03
C GLU A 62 -17.70 -1.36 -8.28
N GLU A 63 -17.26 -1.41 -9.53
CA GLU A 63 -15.83 -1.59 -9.84
C GLU A 63 -14.96 -0.44 -9.32
N ILE A 64 -15.44 0.81 -9.43
CA ILE A 64 -14.72 1.96 -8.86
C ILE A 64 -14.68 1.89 -7.34
N LYS A 65 -15.76 1.47 -6.69
CA LYS A 65 -15.80 1.25 -5.24
C LYS A 65 -14.80 0.20 -4.80
N ASP A 66 -14.70 -0.91 -5.53
CA ASP A 66 -13.71 -1.98 -5.25
C ASP A 66 -12.26 -1.47 -5.38
N VAL A 67 -12.00 -0.57 -6.33
CA VAL A 67 -10.69 0.11 -6.40
C VAL A 67 -10.44 0.95 -5.15
N GLY A 68 -11.45 1.67 -4.64
CA GLY A 68 -11.37 2.42 -3.39
C GLY A 68 -11.11 1.53 -2.18
N SER A 69 -11.82 0.41 -2.07
CA SER A 69 -11.61 -0.58 -0.99
C SER A 69 -10.18 -1.11 -0.98
N ARG A 70 -9.60 -1.41 -2.13
CA ARG A 70 -8.19 -1.84 -2.23
C ARG A 70 -7.18 -0.80 -1.76
N GLU A 71 -7.47 0.50 -1.87
CA GLU A 71 -6.61 1.54 -1.32
C GLU A 71 -6.72 1.58 0.22
N TYR A 72 -7.91 1.39 0.78
CA TYR A 72 -8.11 1.22 2.22
C TYR A 72 -7.38 -0.02 2.75
N ASP A 73 -7.52 -1.17 2.09
CA ASP A 73 -6.84 -2.42 2.47
C ASP A 73 -5.31 -2.25 2.51
N LYS A 74 -4.74 -1.43 1.63
CA LYS A 74 -3.30 -1.12 1.65
C LYS A 74 -2.90 -0.36 2.91
N LEU A 75 -3.71 0.60 3.35
CA LEU A 75 -3.48 1.34 4.60
C LEU A 75 -3.58 0.41 5.80
N GLU A 76 -4.64 -0.40 5.88
CA GLU A 76 -4.86 -1.38 6.94
C GLU A 76 -3.70 -2.37 7.04
N ASN A 77 -3.25 -2.94 5.92
CA ASN A 77 -2.12 -3.86 5.87
C ASN A 77 -0.80 -3.19 6.32
N ALA A 78 -0.56 -1.95 5.90
CA ALA A 78 0.64 -1.20 6.33
C ALA A 78 0.61 -0.91 7.83
N LEU A 79 -0.56 -0.53 8.38
CA LEU A 79 -0.76 -0.34 9.81
C LEU A 79 -0.63 -1.65 10.58
N THR A 80 -1.16 -2.75 10.08
CA THR A 80 -1.01 -4.09 10.69
C THR A 80 0.46 -4.44 10.86
N ALA A 81 1.27 -4.27 9.83
CA ALA A 81 2.71 -4.54 9.90
C ALA A 81 3.43 -3.59 10.86
N LEU A 82 3.05 -2.32 10.91
CA LEU A 82 3.60 -1.33 11.83
C LEU A 82 3.26 -1.68 13.29
N ILE A 83 1.99 -1.94 13.58
CA ILE A 83 1.52 -2.29 14.93
C ILE A 83 2.12 -3.62 15.39
N TYR A 84 2.23 -4.61 14.50
CA TYR A 84 2.92 -5.86 14.80
C TYR A 84 4.35 -5.62 15.31
N ASN A 85 5.11 -4.76 14.63
CA ASN A 85 6.48 -4.44 15.06
C ASN A 85 6.50 -3.62 16.36
N LEU A 86 5.56 -2.70 16.57
CA LEU A 86 5.43 -1.95 17.83
C LEU A 86 5.06 -2.86 18.99
N LEU A 87 4.13 -3.78 18.82
CA LEU A 87 3.75 -4.77 19.84
C LEU A 87 4.96 -5.66 20.20
N LYS A 88 5.71 -6.14 19.21
CA LYS A 88 6.91 -6.93 19.46
C LYS A 88 7.98 -6.13 20.17
N TRP A 89 8.15 -4.86 19.84
CA TRP A 89 9.06 -3.96 20.53
C TRP A 89 8.69 -3.79 22.00
N ASP A 90 7.40 -3.65 22.31
CA ASP A 90 6.94 -3.41 23.67
C ASP A 90 6.92 -4.69 24.52
N LEU A 91 6.56 -5.84 23.92
CA LEU A 91 6.40 -7.10 24.64
C LEU A 91 7.72 -7.89 24.82
N PHE A 92 8.71 -7.70 23.94
CA PHE A 92 9.92 -8.51 23.92
C PHE A 92 11.18 -7.65 23.95
N GLU A 93 11.58 -7.22 25.15
CA GLU A 93 12.78 -6.38 25.33
C GLU A 93 14.06 -7.06 24.84
N ASP A 94 14.17 -8.38 25.02
CA ASP A 94 15.28 -9.22 24.59
C ASP A 94 15.42 -9.34 23.07
N ARG A 95 14.35 -9.02 22.32
CA ARG A 95 14.32 -9.04 20.85
C ARG A 95 14.49 -7.67 20.20
N ARG A 96 14.66 -6.62 21.00
CA ARG A 96 14.94 -5.27 20.48
C ARG A 96 16.29 -5.25 19.77
N SER A 97 16.30 -4.64 18.59
CA SER A 97 17.48 -4.56 17.73
C SER A 97 17.41 -3.36 16.80
N THR A 98 18.53 -2.98 16.21
CA THR A 98 18.56 -1.98 15.13
C THR A 98 17.66 -2.37 13.96
N SER A 99 17.60 -3.67 13.63
CA SER A 99 16.72 -4.17 12.57
C SER A 99 15.24 -3.95 12.90
N ALA A 100 14.82 -4.11 14.17
CA ALA A 100 13.46 -3.83 14.60
C ALA A 100 13.11 -2.34 14.45
N VAL A 101 14.04 -1.44 14.82
CA VAL A 101 13.86 0.01 14.61
C VAL A 101 13.67 0.33 13.14
N LEU A 102 14.56 -0.16 12.27
CA LEU A 102 14.48 0.05 10.82
C LEU A 102 13.18 -0.49 10.22
N SER A 103 12.66 -1.62 10.73
CA SER A 103 11.38 -2.17 10.29
C SER A 103 10.21 -1.26 10.67
N ILE A 104 10.20 -0.71 11.89
CA ILE A 104 9.19 0.25 12.33
C ILE A 104 9.22 1.50 11.45
N ASP A 105 10.40 2.06 11.22
CA ASP A 105 10.56 3.27 10.39
C ASP A 105 10.13 3.03 8.94
N ALA A 106 10.48 1.88 8.37
CA ALA A 106 10.07 1.52 7.00
C ALA A 106 8.55 1.41 6.85
N HIS A 107 7.86 0.83 7.85
CA HIS A 107 6.40 0.73 7.82
C HIS A 107 5.72 2.09 8.06
N ARG A 108 6.29 2.96 8.89
CA ARG A 108 5.83 4.34 9.03
C ARG A 108 5.92 5.09 7.70
N GLU A 109 7.07 5.02 7.04
CA GLU A 109 7.25 5.62 5.72
C GLU A 109 6.25 5.08 4.69
N GLN A 110 5.91 3.79 4.76
CA GLN A 110 4.88 3.21 3.91
C GLN A 110 3.49 3.81 4.18
N VAL A 111 3.10 3.98 5.44
CA VAL A 111 1.84 4.64 5.84
C VAL A 111 1.81 6.08 5.33
N GLU A 112 2.89 6.86 5.54
CA GLU A 112 2.96 8.25 5.07
C GLU A 112 2.82 8.34 3.54
N ARG A 113 3.51 7.49 2.77
CA ARG A 113 3.38 7.46 1.30
C ARG A 113 1.97 7.15 0.81
N LEU A 114 1.25 6.27 1.53
CA LEU A 114 -0.15 5.98 1.20
C LEU A 114 -1.05 7.18 1.44
N LEU A 115 -0.85 7.89 2.55
CA LEU A 115 -1.61 9.10 2.89
C LEU A 115 -1.27 10.28 1.97
N GLU A 116 0.00 10.45 1.58
CA GLU A 116 0.41 11.46 0.60
C GLU A 116 -0.27 11.23 -0.76
N ARG A 117 -0.38 9.97 -1.19
CA ARG A 117 -1.04 9.60 -2.45
C ARG A 117 -2.56 9.70 -2.38
N SER A 118 -3.14 9.37 -1.23
CA SER A 118 -4.59 9.32 -0.99
C SER A 118 -4.95 9.98 0.33
N PRO A 119 -4.91 11.33 0.43
CA PRO A 119 -5.11 12.04 1.70
C PRO A 119 -6.48 11.81 2.35
N SER A 120 -7.49 11.46 1.56
CA SER A 120 -8.84 11.14 2.06
C SER A 120 -8.88 9.93 2.99
N LEU A 121 -7.92 9.00 2.87
CA LEU A 121 -7.80 7.84 3.77
C LEU A 121 -7.53 8.25 5.23
N ALA A 122 -7.04 9.47 5.48
CA ALA A 122 -6.84 9.96 6.83
C ALA A 122 -8.15 10.07 7.64
N ALA A 123 -9.30 10.21 6.98
CA ALA A 123 -10.61 10.23 7.64
C ALA A 123 -10.96 8.89 8.28
N ASP A 124 -10.49 7.78 7.69
CA ASP A 124 -10.80 6.41 8.12
C ASP A 124 -9.67 5.84 9.01
N SER A 125 -8.69 6.67 9.38
CA SER A 125 -7.47 6.24 10.10
C SER A 125 -7.75 5.59 11.45
N ALA A 126 -8.78 6.02 12.19
CA ALA A 126 -9.14 5.46 13.48
C ALA A 126 -9.71 4.05 13.35
N GLU A 127 -10.55 3.82 12.34
CA GLU A 127 -11.13 2.51 12.02
C GLU A 127 -10.03 1.57 11.53
N ALA A 128 -9.23 2.00 10.55
CA ALA A 128 -8.10 1.23 10.03
C ALA A 128 -7.09 0.84 11.13
N LEU A 129 -6.84 1.73 12.09
CA LEU A 129 -5.95 1.46 13.23
C LEU A 129 -6.54 0.37 14.15
N ALA A 130 -7.83 0.43 14.43
CA ALA A 130 -8.51 -0.54 15.29
C ALA A 130 -8.52 -1.94 14.63
N GLU A 131 -8.84 -2.03 13.35
CA GLU A 131 -8.82 -3.28 12.58
C GLU A 131 -7.41 -3.86 12.48
N ALA A 132 -6.42 -3.03 12.11
CA ALA A 132 -5.02 -3.40 12.03
C ALA A 132 -4.48 -3.94 13.36
N TYR A 133 -4.90 -3.38 14.51
CA TYR A 133 -4.52 -3.89 15.81
C TYR A 133 -5.02 -5.33 16.06
N VAL A 134 -6.23 -5.64 15.63
CA VAL A 134 -6.78 -7.01 15.76
C VAL A 134 -5.90 -8.00 14.99
N TYR A 135 -5.58 -7.72 13.73
CA TYR A 135 -4.75 -8.59 12.91
C TYR A 135 -3.32 -8.68 13.43
N ALA A 136 -2.71 -7.56 13.80
CA ALA A 136 -1.37 -7.52 14.38
C ALA A 136 -1.28 -8.35 15.66
N THR A 137 -2.32 -8.32 16.50
CA THR A 137 -2.40 -9.15 17.72
C THR A 137 -2.40 -10.63 17.38
N TYR A 138 -3.18 -11.08 16.38
CA TYR A 138 -3.17 -12.48 15.94
C TYR A 138 -1.80 -12.89 15.39
N ASP A 139 -1.14 -12.02 14.64
CA ASP A 139 0.18 -12.30 14.12
C ASP A 139 1.23 -12.44 15.23
N VAL A 140 1.21 -11.57 16.24
CA VAL A 140 2.12 -11.69 17.39
C VAL A 140 1.82 -12.95 18.20
N MET A 141 0.55 -13.29 18.43
CA MET A 141 0.15 -14.54 19.10
C MET A 141 0.69 -15.77 18.36
N ARG A 142 0.54 -15.81 17.04
CA ARG A 142 1.03 -16.91 16.21
C ARG A 142 2.55 -17.07 16.32
N ASP A 143 3.30 -15.96 16.42
CA ASP A 143 4.76 -15.96 16.40
C ASP A 143 5.39 -16.09 17.78
N SER A 144 4.61 -16.04 18.86
CA SER A 144 5.14 -15.94 20.22
C SER A 144 4.50 -16.86 21.26
N ASP A 145 3.47 -17.61 20.90
CA ASP A 145 2.66 -18.44 21.80
C ASP A 145 2.02 -17.67 22.98
N LEU A 146 1.93 -16.33 22.91
CA LEU A 146 1.28 -15.53 23.94
C LEU A 146 -0.25 -15.72 23.87
N PRO A 147 -0.93 -15.82 25.04
CA PRO A 147 -2.38 -15.90 25.06
C PRO A 147 -3.02 -14.55 24.74
N ARG A 148 -4.28 -14.55 24.26
CA ARG A 148 -5.03 -13.31 23.97
C ARG A 148 -5.09 -12.34 25.18
N SER A 149 -5.07 -12.87 26.40
CA SER A 149 -5.09 -12.07 27.64
C SER A 149 -3.81 -11.23 27.87
N ALA A 150 -2.74 -11.48 27.11
CA ALA A 150 -1.52 -10.65 27.14
C ALA A 150 -1.69 -9.31 26.41
N PHE A 151 -2.80 -9.15 25.67
CA PHE A 151 -3.06 -7.95 24.85
C PHE A 151 -4.27 -7.20 25.37
N SER A 152 -4.22 -5.87 25.28
CA SER A 152 -5.38 -5.01 25.57
C SER A 152 -6.57 -5.40 24.68
N PRO A 153 -7.82 -5.26 25.14
CA PRO A 153 -9.01 -5.36 24.30
C PRO A 153 -9.04 -4.32 23.18
N GLU A 154 -8.52 -3.12 23.44
CA GLU A 154 -8.45 -1.99 22.51
C GLU A 154 -6.99 -1.71 22.15
N CYS A 155 -6.76 -1.08 20.98
CA CYS A 155 -5.43 -0.68 20.54
C CYS A 155 -4.79 0.25 21.59
N PRO A 156 -3.60 -0.09 22.11
CA PRO A 156 -2.92 0.75 23.12
C PRO A 156 -2.24 1.98 22.49
N TYR A 157 -2.25 2.07 21.18
CA TYR A 157 -1.66 3.19 20.42
C TYR A 157 -2.75 4.04 19.80
N ASP A 158 -2.61 5.35 19.93
CA ASP A 158 -3.37 6.30 19.12
C ASP A 158 -2.65 6.57 17.78
N TRP A 159 -3.32 7.28 16.91
CA TRP A 159 -2.83 7.60 15.57
C TRP A 159 -1.50 8.36 15.59
N GLU A 160 -1.35 9.30 16.51
CA GLU A 160 -0.12 10.08 16.65
C GLU A 160 1.04 9.21 17.15
N THR A 161 0.79 8.40 18.19
CA THR A 161 1.79 7.48 18.76
C THR A 161 2.33 6.49 17.73
N VAL A 162 1.46 5.90 16.91
CA VAL A 162 1.88 4.94 15.89
C VAL A 162 2.85 5.57 14.91
N ARG A 163 2.61 6.82 14.52
CA ARG A 163 3.38 7.54 13.50
C ARG A 163 4.65 8.17 14.04
N THR A 164 4.62 8.71 15.26
CA THR A 164 5.65 9.64 15.73
C THR A 164 6.42 9.18 16.95
N ARG A 165 5.94 8.16 17.71
CA ARG A 165 6.64 7.66 18.89
C ARG A 165 8.09 7.33 18.56
N GLU A 166 9.02 7.97 19.26
CA GLU A 166 10.45 7.70 19.10
C GLU A 166 10.80 6.29 19.55
N ILE A 167 11.47 5.54 18.69
CA ILE A 167 11.94 4.17 18.94
C ILE A 167 13.46 4.18 18.74
N THR A 168 14.19 4.02 19.83
CA THR A 168 15.65 4.03 19.80
C THR A 168 16.22 2.74 20.40
N PHE A 169 17.24 2.19 19.76
CA PHE A 169 17.99 1.05 20.27
C PHE A 169 19.47 1.40 20.38
N ASN A 170 19.94 1.53 21.63
CA ASN A 170 21.34 1.74 21.90
C ASN A 170 22.00 0.39 22.20
N LEU A 171 22.94 -0.03 21.38
CA LEU A 171 23.85 -1.10 21.74
C LEU A 171 24.65 -0.64 22.96
N VAL A 172 24.28 -1.15 24.13
CA VAL A 172 25.18 -1.03 25.30
C VAL A 172 26.39 -1.91 24.99
N THR A 173 27.45 -1.30 24.46
CA THR A 173 28.76 -1.94 24.43
C THR A 173 29.15 -2.20 25.88
N SER A 174 29.03 -3.44 26.33
CA SER A 174 29.61 -3.85 27.62
C SER A 174 31.04 -3.38 27.65
N PRO A 175 31.49 -2.64 28.68
CA PRO A 175 32.90 -2.29 28.80
C PRO A 175 33.67 -3.60 28.83
N SER A 176 34.53 -3.81 27.84
CA SER A 176 35.47 -4.89 27.78
C SER A 176 36.23 -4.92 29.12
N GLY A 177 35.99 -6.00 29.88
CA GLY A 177 36.68 -6.24 31.14
C GLY A 177 38.17 -6.14 30.91
N THR A 178 38.78 -5.15 31.54
CA THR A 178 40.22 -5.01 31.66
C THR A 178 40.70 -6.20 32.49
N SER A 179 41.18 -7.24 31.81
CA SER A 179 41.92 -8.31 32.45
C SER A 179 43.25 -7.71 32.87
N SER A 180 43.35 -7.37 34.15
CA SER A 180 44.66 -7.06 34.77
C SER A 180 45.41 -8.37 35.01
N LEU A 181 46.55 -8.46 34.39
CA LEU A 181 47.61 -9.42 34.72
C LEU A 181 48.25 -9.07 36.05
#